data_7ba9e3084a3361f7c213b8005dee452a
#
_entry.id   7ba9e3084a3361f7c213b8005dee452a
#
_cell.length_a   1.000
_cell.length_b   1.000
_cell.length_c   1.000
_cell.angle_alpha   90.00
_cell.angle_beta   90.00
_cell.angle_gamma   90.00
#
_symmetry.space_group_name_H-M   'P 1'
#
loop_
_entity.id
_entity.type
_entity.pdbx_description
1 polymer ?
#
loop_
_entity_poly.entity_id
_entity_poly.type
_entity_poly.pdbx_seq_one_letter_code
_entity_poly.pdbx_strand_id
1 'polypeptide(L)'
;MLDIGFIRDNKAAIHSVITNKNIALDLDHLLEVDKKRRELVQKLEELKSLKNDINSLIQSATTPEERVEVIAKGKDIKVAIDAAEPEWKSVKAEFDALMAMVPNIVSPDTPIGKSDVENKEVYVSGEKPVFDFTPETHIELGRNLDILDLERGAKVGGYRGYYVKNEGVLLVMGLMMYALQKLAAKGYQPMIPPTLVKGFPLFGSGYFKGLEYDGSVDEVYEVASTDKESDGSVSKEQKFLVGTAEPSLLAYYSGEVLDGAVLPLRFAGFSQCYRSEIGSYGKDTKGMYRVHEFMKVEQVVIAPADIDLSDALQEEMIGLSQEMHEELGLPYRKIQICTGDMSAGKYRAFDLEAWMPGMNRYGETGSASNFLDWQARRLNVKYNDAKTGEKRFVYMLNNTALPTPRILIALLENGQDAEGNVRVPKVLQPFVGTDIIRKKVA
;
A
#
# COMPACT_ATOMS: atom_id res chain seq x y z
N MET A 1 9.14 7.86 0.29
CA MET A 1 9.79 9.09 -0.31
C MET A 1 11.28 8.97 -0.10
N LEU A 2 12.11 9.27 -1.10
CA LEU A 2 13.57 9.22 -0.93
C LEU A 2 14.10 10.48 -0.22
N ASP A 3 15.36 10.41 0.26
CA ASP A 3 16.07 11.57 0.80
C ASP A 3 16.54 12.49 -0.33
N ILE A 4 16.37 13.81 -0.20
CA ILE A 4 16.75 14.76 -1.26
C ILE A 4 18.28 14.85 -1.43
N GLY A 5 19.07 14.59 -0.39
CA GLY A 5 20.52 14.47 -0.49
C GLY A 5 20.91 13.30 -1.36
N PHE A 6 20.31 12.11 -1.09
CA PHE A 6 20.51 10.93 -1.91
C PHE A 6 20.12 11.16 -3.38
N ILE A 7 19.01 11.87 -3.64
CA ILE A 7 18.56 12.19 -5.01
C ILE A 7 19.60 13.06 -5.73
N ARG A 8 20.14 14.08 -5.06
CA ARG A 8 21.18 14.96 -5.64
C ARG A 8 22.44 14.20 -6.00
N ASP A 9 22.89 13.32 -5.10
CA ASP A 9 24.12 12.57 -5.27
C ASP A 9 23.99 11.45 -6.31
N ASN A 10 22.78 10.98 -6.58
CA ASN A 10 22.49 9.86 -7.48
C ASN A 10 21.56 10.25 -8.65
N LYS A 11 21.66 11.48 -9.15
CA LYS A 11 20.76 12.03 -10.19
C LYS A 11 20.54 11.10 -11.38
N ALA A 12 21.60 10.52 -11.93
CA ALA A 12 21.50 9.64 -13.11
C ALA A 12 20.70 8.35 -12.82
N ALA A 13 20.92 7.74 -11.65
CA ALA A 13 20.17 6.55 -11.24
C ALA A 13 18.69 6.85 -11.03
N ILE A 14 18.37 7.98 -10.38
CA ILE A 14 16.98 8.40 -10.15
C ILE A 14 16.28 8.73 -11.47
N HIS A 15 16.96 9.40 -12.41
CA HIS A 15 16.41 9.65 -13.74
C HIS A 15 16.08 8.35 -14.50
N SER A 16 16.96 7.35 -14.42
CA SER A 16 16.71 6.03 -15.01
C SER A 16 15.47 5.37 -14.39
N VAL A 17 15.32 5.44 -13.07
CA VAL A 17 14.15 4.86 -12.37
C VAL A 17 12.86 5.58 -12.73
N ILE A 18 12.86 6.92 -12.80
CA ILE A 18 11.72 7.73 -13.25
C ILE A 18 11.26 7.27 -14.64
N THR A 19 12.21 7.12 -15.57
CA THR A 19 11.95 6.67 -16.95
C THR A 19 11.41 5.24 -16.97
N ASN A 20 12.06 4.30 -16.28
CA ASN A 20 11.70 2.89 -16.29
C ASN A 20 10.35 2.60 -15.62
N LYS A 21 9.96 3.40 -14.63
CA LYS A 21 8.65 3.31 -13.96
C LYS A 21 7.55 4.16 -14.61
N ASN A 22 7.83 4.81 -15.73
CA ASN A 22 6.89 5.69 -16.44
C ASN A 22 6.31 6.81 -15.55
N ILE A 23 7.11 7.40 -14.66
CA ILE A 23 6.67 8.47 -13.75
C ILE A 23 6.81 9.83 -14.43
N ALA A 24 5.73 10.61 -14.41
CA ALA A 24 5.72 11.97 -14.98
C ALA A 24 6.31 12.99 -13.97
N LEU A 25 7.63 12.93 -13.75
CA LEU A 25 8.36 13.84 -12.88
C LEU A 25 9.56 14.44 -13.61
N ASP A 26 9.64 15.77 -13.64
CA ASP A 26 10.84 16.50 -14.06
C ASP A 26 11.83 16.58 -12.88
N LEU A 27 12.87 15.75 -12.94
CA LEU A 27 13.89 15.68 -11.89
C LEU A 27 14.74 16.95 -11.84
N ASP A 28 15.01 17.57 -13.00
CA ASP A 28 15.83 18.79 -13.04
C ASP A 28 15.08 19.95 -12.39
N HIS A 29 13.79 20.09 -12.69
CA HIS A 29 12.94 21.08 -12.03
C HIS A 29 12.87 20.85 -10.50
N LEU A 30 12.72 19.61 -10.02
CA LEU A 30 12.78 19.29 -8.57
C LEU A 30 14.08 19.78 -7.95
N LEU A 31 15.23 19.55 -8.60
CA LEU A 31 16.54 19.95 -8.08
C LEU A 31 16.74 21.48 -8.09
N GLU A 32 16.19 22.19 -9.07
CA GLU A 32 16.16 23.64 -9.10
C GLU A 32 15.30 24.22 -7.96
N VAL A 33 14.11 23.66 -7.73
CA VAL A 33 13.22 24.05 -6.63
C VAL A 33 13.90 23.77 -5.28
N ASP A 34 14.59 22.62 -5.11
CA ASP A 34 15.36 22.34 -3.89
C ASP A 34 16.48 23.35 -3.67
N LYS A 35 17.20 23.77 -4.72
CA LYS A 35 18.24 24.80 -4.63
C LYS A 35 17.64 26.12 -4.14
N LYS A 36 16.57 26.58 -4.77
CA LYS A 36 15.86 27.81 -4.39
C LYS A 36 15.35 27.74 -2.95
N ARG A 37 14.77 26.60 -2.55
CA ARG A 37 14.29 26.35 -1.18
C ARG A 37 15.41 26.50 -0.15
N ARG A 38 16.59 25.93 -0.40
CA ARG A 38 17.76 26.03 0.50
C ARG A 38 18.28 27.47 0.61
N GLU A 39 18.35 28.19 -0.51
CA GLU A 39 18.76 29.61 -0.53
C GLU A 39 17.79 30.47 0.29
N LEU A 40 16.49 30.24 0.17
CA LEU A 40 15.46 30.96 0.95
C LEU A 40 15.51 30.60 2.43
N VAL A 41 15.77 29.34 2.80
CA VAL A 41 15.94 28.92 4.20
C VAL A 41 17.14 29.65 4.81
N GLN A 42 18.29 29.62 4.13
CA GLN A 42 19.49 30.31 4.61
C GLN A 42 19.24 31.82 4.79
N LYS A 43 18.63 32.48 3.79
CA LYS A 43 18.27 33.91 3.87
C LYS A 43 17.38 34.23 5.06
N LEU A 44 16.34 33.38 5.29
CA LEU A 44 15.42 33.57 6.42
C LEU A 44 16.12 33.36 7.78
N GLU A 45 17.02 32.37 7.88
CA GLU A 45 17.80 32.12 9.09
C GLU A 45 18.73 33.30 9.40
N GLU A 46 19.42 33.82 8.40
CA GLU A 46 20.26 35.02 8.53
C GLU A 46 19.44 36.24 8.99
N LEU A 47 18.28 36.50 8.36
CA LEU A 47 17.41 37.62 8.75
C LEU A 47 16.85 37.46 10.17
N LYS A 48 16.47 36.23 10.57
CA LYS A 48 16.00 35.94 11.94
C LYS A 48 17.11 36.12 12.99
N SER A 49 18.33 35.71 12.66
CA SER A 49 19.52 35.98 13.52
C SER A 49 19.74 37.47 13.69
N LEU A 50 19.81 38.23 12.60
CA LEU A 50 19.95 39.69 12.64
C LEU A 50 18.83 40.37 13.44
N LYS A 51 17.59 39.88 13.34
CA LYS A 51 16.47 40.38 14.15
C LYS A 51 16.70 40.17 15.64
N ASN A 52 17.25 39.02 16.03
CA ASN A 52 17.58 38.74 17.45
C ASN A 52 18.69 39.63 17.95
N ASP A 53 19.73 39.87 17.14
CA ASP A 53 20.84 40.77 17.46
C ASP A 53 20.35 42.21 17.65
N ILE A 54 19.48 42.69 16.75
CA ILE A 54 18.83 44.00 16.84
C ILE A 54 18.02 44.15 18.14
N ASN A 55 17.25 43.11 18.52
CA ASN A 55 16.50 43.15 19.78
C ASN A 55 17.42 43.30 21.01
N SER A 56 18.57 42.64 20.98
CA SER A 56 19.60 42.78 22.02
C SER A 56 20.21 44.19 22.04
N LEU A 57 20.49 44.76 20.86
CA LEU A 57 21.00 46.10 20.71
C LEU A 57 20.01 47.18 21.18
N ILE A 58 18.71 47.02 20.92
CA ILE A 58 17.66 47.93 21.44
C ILE A 58 17.66 47.98 22.98
N GLN A 59 17.89 46.82 23.61
CA GLN A 59 17.96 46.72 25.07
C GLN A 59 19.22 47.35 25.66
N SER A 60 20.32 47.33 24.93
CA SER A 60 21.64 47.92 25.36
C SER A 60 21.87 49.35 24.91
N ALA A 61 21.02 49.93 24.06
CA ALA A 61 21.16 51.30 23.57
C ALA A 61 21.01 52.31 24.71
N THR A 62 22.02 53.16 24.86
CA THR A 62 22.14 54.13 25.97
C THR A 62 21.62 55.50 25.62
N THR A 63 21.57 55.87 24.34
CA THR A 63 21.06 57.15 23.85
C THR A 63 19.77 57.03 23.04
N PRO A 64 18.89 58.06 23.03
CA PRO A 64 17.69 58.10 22.22
C PRO A 64 17.97 57.96 20.72
N GLU A 65 19.07 58.55 20.23
CA GLU A 65 19.49 58.56 18.82
C GLU A 65 19.90 57.16 18.38
N GLU A 66 20.75 56.47 19.15
CA GLU A 66 21.14 55.07 18.91
C GLU A 66 19.93 54.17 18.84
N ARG A 67 18.96 54.35 19.77
CA ARG A 67 17.75 53.56 19.81
C ARG A 67 16.87 53.74 18.59
N VAL A 68 16.76 54.95 18.07
CA VAL A 68 15.98 55.25 16.83
C VAL A 68 16.62 54.57 15.62
N GLU A 69 17.95 54.62 15.48
CA GLU A 69 18.67 53.97 14.37
C GLU A 69 18.51 52.45 14.40
N VAL A 70 18.65 51.83 15.58
CA VAL A 70 18.52 50.39 15.76
C VAL A 70 17.08 49.94 15.48
N ILE A 71 16.06 50.71 15.91
CA ILE A 71 14.66 50.47 15.63
C ILE A 71 14.38 50.55 14.11
N ALA A 72 14.97 51.50 13.38
CA ALA A 72 14.83 51.62 11.95
C ALA A 72 15.37 50.38 11.23
N LYS A 73 16.61 49.93 11.58
CA LYS A 73 17.18 48.67 11.07
C LYS A 73 16.29 47.46 11.36
N GLY A 74 15.70 47.39 12.55
CA GLY A 74 14.77 46.30 12.91
C GLY A 74 13.49 46.29 12.07
N LYS A 75 13.00 47.47 11.66
CA LYS A 75 11.84 47.55 10.73
C LYS A 75 12.21 47.06 9.35
N ASP A 76 13.39 47.43 8.82
CA ASP A 76 13.85 46.96 7.50
C ASP A 76 14.02 45.44 7.46
N ILE A 77 14.62 44.88 8.52
CA ILE A 77 14.74 43.41 8.64
C ILE A 77 13.37 42.74 8.70
N LYS A 78 12.43 43.31 9.45
CA LYS A 78 11.04 42.78 9.50
C LYS A 78 10.40 42.77 8.11
N VAL A 79 10.50 43.88 7.36
CA VAL A 79 9.99 43.99 5.99
C VAL A 79 10.61 42.91 5.08
N ALA A 80 11.95 42.69 5.21
CA ALA A 80 12.65 41.66 4.45
C ALA A 80 12.16 40.23 4.79
N ILE A 81 11.88 39.95 6.09
CA ILE A 81 11.33 38.65 6.52
C ILE A 81 9.90 38.49 5.96
N ASP A 82 9.03 39.50 6.14
CA ASP A 82 7.64 39.49 5.71
C ASP A 82 7.52 39.32 4.17
N ALA A 83 8.53 39.74 3.39
CA ALA A 83 8.61 39.52 1.96
C ALA A 83 9.12 38.11 1.58
N ALA A 84 10.11 37.57 2.33
CA ALA A 84 10.72 36.28 2.03
C ALA A 84 9.87 35.07 2.50
N GLU A 85 9.10 35.18 3.59
CA GLU A 85 8.30 34.07 4.11
C GLU A 85 7.22 33.54 3.15
N PRO A 86 6.43 34.38 2.45
CA PRO A 86 5.47 33.90 1.44
C PRO A 86 6.15 33.17 0.28
N GLU A 87 7.28 33.68 -0.21
CA GLU A 87 8.04 33.03 -1.28
C GLU A 87 8.56 31.66 -0.82
N TRP A 88 9.14 31.58 0.38
CA TRP A 88 9.56 30.31 0.94
C TRP A 88 8.42 29.31 1.10
N LYS A 89 7.25 29.75 1.58
CA LYS A 89 6.07 28.88 1.71
C LYS A 89 5.63 28.32 0.36
N SER A 90 5.62 29.16 -0.69
CA SER A 90 5.26 28.73 -2.04
C SER A 90 6.26 27.70 -2.60
N VAL A 91 7.56 28.00 -2.51
CA VAL A 91 8.64 27.10 -2.99
C VAL A 91 8.66 25.80 -2.18
N LYS A 92 8.39 25.85 -0.86
CA LYS A 92 8.29 24.65 -0.04
C LYS A 92 7.11 23.78 -0.43
N ALA A 93 5.95 24.36 -0.69
CA ALA A 93 4.78 23.61 -1.14
C ALA A 93 5.01 22.91 -2.49
N GLU A 94 5.63 23.61 -3.45
CA GLU A 94 6.04 23.05 -4.72
C GLU A 94 7.05 21.91 -4.55
N PHE A 95 8.08 22.12 -3.71
CA PHE A 95 9.06 21.09 -3.38
C PHE A 95 8.40 19.85 -2.77
N ASP A 96 7.50 20.02 -1.80
CA ASP A 96 6.82 18.91 -1.13
C ASP A 96 5.97 18.11 -2.14
N ALA A 97 5.28 18.80 -3.07
CA ALA A 97 4.49 18.17 -4.13
C ALA A 97 5.36 17.35 -5.10
N LEU A 98 6.47 17.91 -5.57
CA LEU A 98 7.41 17.20 -6.44
C LEU A 98 8.06 16.01 -5.72
N MET A 99 8.46 16.16 -4.46
CA MET A 99 9.02 15.08 -3.64
C MET A 99 8.04 13.93 -3.43
N ALA A 100 6.74 14.20 -3.34
CA ALA A 100 5.71 13.16 -3.22
C ALA A 100 5.64 12.26 -4.45
N MET A 101 6.03 12.77 -5.63
CA MET A 101 6.06 12.02 -6.88
C MET A 101 7.33 11.20 -7.09
N VAL A 102 8.39 11.44 -6.31
CA VAL A 102 9.67 10.74 -6.47
C VAL A 102 9.50 9.24 -6.22
N PRO A 103 9.80 8.38 -7.21
CA PRO A 103 9.74 6.93 -7.04
C PRO A 103 10.86 6.42 -6.13
N ASN A 104 10.65 5.21 -5.59
CA ASN A 104 11.72 4.47 -4.95
C ASN A 104 12.68 3.89 -5.99
N ILE A 105 13.93 3.64 -5.60
CA ILE A 105 14.87 2.82 -6.39
C ILE A 105 14.31 1.42 -6.61
N VAL A 106 14.87 0.67 -7.54
CA VAL A 106 14.50 -0.72 -7.81
C VAL A 106 15.62 -1.67 -7.45
N SER A 107 15.28 -2.91 -7.11
CA SER A 107 16.29 -3.95 -6.84
C SER A 107 17.06 -4.31 -8.12
N PRO A 108 18.32 -4.73 -7.98
CA PRO A 108 19.14 -5.09 -9.16
C PRO A 108 18.58 -6.24 -10.00
N ASP A 109 17.78 -7.12 -9.39
CA ASP A 109 17.14 -8.27 -10.04
C ASP A 109 15.75 -7.95 -10.63
N THR A 110 15.23 -6.73 -10.43
CA THR A 110 13.94 -6.32 -11.00
C THR A 110 14.03 -6.28 -12.53
N PRO A 111 13.13 -6.98 -13.26
CA PRO A 111 13.08 -6.91 -14.71
C PRO A 111 12.76 -5.48 -15.18
N ILE A 112 13.45 -5.02 -16.22
CA ILE A 112 13.12 -3.75 -16.87
C ILE A 112 12.11 -4.03 -17.97
N GLY A 113 10.95 -3.40 -17.90
CA GLY A 113 9.85 -3.58 -18.83
C GLY A 113 8.90 -2.39 -18.81
N LYS A 114 7.98 -2.32 -19.77
CA LYS A 114 7.03 -1.19 -19.95
C LYS A 114 5.64 -1.48 -19.37
N SER A 115 5.28 -2.76 -19.26
CA SER A 115 3.94 -3.19 -18.84
C SER A 115 3.97 -4.62 -18.28
N ASP A 116 2.83 -5.10 -17.79
CA ASP A 116 2.59 -6.44 -17.24
C ASP A 116 3.00 -7.60 -18.16
N VAL A 117 3.02 -7.41 -19.47
CA VAL A 117 3.46 -8.45 -20.43
C VAL A 117 4.95 -8.77 -20.33
N GLU A 118 5.75 -7.93 -19.69
CA GLU A 118 7.19 -8.09 -19.49
C GLU A 118 7.53 -8.55 -18.06
N ASN A 119 6.51 -8.86 -17.25
CA ASN A 119 6.68 -9.53 -15.97
C ASN A 119 7.30 -10.93 -16.19
N LYS A 120 8.18 -11.34 -15.27
CA LYS A 120 8.94 -12.58 -15.42
C LYS A 120 8.38 -13.69 -14.54
N GLU A 121 7.94 -14.78 -15.15
CA GLU A 121 7.64 -16.02 -14.42
C GLU A 121 8.94 -16.59 -13.83
N VAL A 122 8.97 -16.74 -12.49
CA VAL A 122 10.18 -17.22 -11.78
C VAL A 122 9.97 -18.56 -11.07
N TYR A 123 8.73 -18.98 -10.89
CA TYR A 123 8.42 -20.27 -10.27
C TYR A 123 6.99 -20.72 -10.64
N VAL A 124 6.81 -22.04 -10.79
CA VAL A 124 5.49 -22.67 -11.01
C VAL A 124 5.39 -23.89 -10.10
N SER A 125 4.22 -24.07 -9.47
CA SER A 125 3.90 -25.20 -8.59
C SER A 125 2.55 -25.79 -8.91
N GLY A 126 2.44 -27.12 -8.75
CA GLY A 126 1.22 -27.86 -9.01
C GLY A 126 0.93 -28.12 -10.49
N GLU A 127 0.26 -29.23 -10.76
CA GLU A 127 -0.19 -29.57 -12.11
C GLU A 127 -1.59 -28.99 -12.36
N LYS A 128 -1.79 -28.40 -13.54
CA LYS A 128 -3.12 -27.96 -13.95
C LYS A 128 -4.04 -29.18 -14.06
N PRO A 129 -5.26 -29.15 -13.45
CA PRO A 129 -6.17 -30.28 -13.56
C PRO A 129 -6.55 -30.53 -15.01
N VAL A 130 -6.61 -31.80 -15.38
CA VAL A 130 -7.13 -32.26 -16.66
C VAL A 130 -8.53 -32.81 -16.41
N PHE A 131 -9.54 -32.18 -16.98
CA PHE A 131 -10.93 -32.63 -16.89
C PHE A 131 -11.32 -33.41 -18.14
N ASP A 132 -12.08 -34.49 -17.95
CA ASP A 132 -12.72 -35.24 -19.04
C ASP A 132 -14.09 -34.65 -19.41
N PHE A 133 -14.44 -33.52 -18.81
CA PHE A 133 -15.65 -32.72 -19.05
C PHE A 133 -15.27 -31.23 -19.26
N THR A 134 -16.19 -30.43 -19.75
CA THR A 134 -15.99 -28.98 -19.84
C THR A 134 -16.14 -28.35 -18.47
N PRO A 135 -15.07 -27.76 -17.88
CA PRO A 135 -15.16 -27.17 -16.55
C PRO A 135 -16.11 -25.97 -16.55
N GLU A 136 -17.02 -25.93 -15.56
CA GLU A 136 -17.89 -24.78 -15.30
C GLU A 136 -17.07 -23.64 -14.69
N THR A 137 -17.52 -22.41 -14.97
CA THR A 137 -16.96 -21.22 -14.32
C THR A 137 -17.45 -21.10 -12.87
N HIS A 138 -16.74 -20.34 -12.03
CA HIS A 138 -17.18 -20.02 -10.67
C HIS A 138 -18.60 -19.38 -10.62
N ILE A 139 -19.04 -18.74 -11.71
CA ILE A 139 -20.38 -18.15 -11.82
C ILE A 139 -21.45 -19.27 -11.88
N GLU A 140 -21.22 -20.26 -12.74
CA GLU A 140 -22.10 -21.37 -12.93
C GLU A 140 -22.12 -22.28 -11.69
N LEU A 141 -20.91 -22.64 -11.20
CA LEU A 141 -20.75 -23.42 -9.97
C LEU A 141 -21.42 -22.71 -8.78
N GLY A 142 -21.13 -21.42 -8.59
CA GLY A 142 -21.68 -20.65 -7.48
C GLY A 142 -23.19 -20.59 -7.47
N ARG A 143 -23.82 -20.49 -8.64
CA ARG A 143 -25.28 -20.56 -8.81
C ARG A 143 -25.82 -21.98 -8.55
N ASN A 144 -25.20 -23.00 -9.16
CA ASN A 144 -25.65 -24.39 -9.07
C ASN A 144 -25.52 -24.99 -7.65
N LEU A 145 -24.51 -24.53 -6.90
CA LEU A 145 -24.29 -24.88 -5.49
C LEU A 145 -25.12 -24.00 -4.52
N ASP A 146 -25.79 -22.97 -5.02
CA ASP A 146 -26.51 -21.95 -4.24
C ASP A 146 -25.60 -21.23 -3.22
N ILE A 147 -24.34 -20.98 -3.58
CA ILE A 147 -23.37 -20.29 -2.73
C ILE A 147 -23.06 -18.86 -3.17
N LEU A 148 -23.47 -18.47 -4.38
CA LEU A 148 -23.31 -17.12 -4.93
C LEU A 148 -24.61 -16.60 -5.54
N ASP A 149 -24.87 -15.31 -5.35
CA ASP A 149 -25.98 -14.61 -6.00
C ASP A 149 -25.48 -13.24 -6.52
N LEU A 150 -25.13 -13.22 -7.79
CA LEU A 150 -24.60 -12.03 -8.47
C LEU A 150 -25.73 -11.08 -8.91
N GLU A 151 -26.91 -11.62 -9.23
CA GLU A 151 -28.05 -10.83 -9.70
C GLU A 151 -28.60 -9.94 -8.57
N ARG A 152 -28.89 -10.56 -7.41
CA ARG A 152 -29.33 -9.81 -6.23
C ARG A 152 -28.23 -8.94 -5.66
N GLY A 153 -26.96 -9.38 -5.78
CA GLY A 153 -25.80 -8.57 -5.43
C GLY A 153 -25.75 -7.27 -6.23
N ALA A 154 -25.87 -7.36 -7.55
CA ALA A 154 -25.92 -6.20 -8.43
C ALA A 154 -27.15 -5.31 -8.18
N LYS A 155 -28.30 -5.89 -7.84
CA LYS A 155 -29.50 -5.13 -7.49
C LYS A 155 -29.31 -4.26 -6.25
N VAL A 156 -28.57 -4.74 -5.25
CA VAL A 156 -28.38 -4.05 -3.95
C VAL A 156 -27.12 -3.20 -3.93
N GLY A 157 -25.98 -3.74 -4.38
CA GLY A 157 -24.67 -3.10 -4.33
C GLY A 157 -24.26 -2.39 -5.63
N GLY A 158 -25.09 -2.48 -6.68
CA GLY A 158 -24.71 -1.97 -8.01
C GLY A 158 -23.78 -2.93 -8.76
N TYR A 159 -23.14 -2.39 -9.79
CA TYR A 159 -22.16 -3.13 -10.59
C TYR A 159 -21.06 -3.74 -9.70
N ARG A 160 -20.69 -5.02 -9.95
CA ARG A 160 -19.73 -5.79 -9.15
C ARG A 160 -20.18 -6.12 -7.71
N GLY A 161 -21.44 -5.85 -7.35
CA GLY A 161 -22.02 -6.34 -6.11
C GLY A 161 -22.30 -7.85 -6.19
N TYR A 162 -22.13 -8.55 -5.07
CA TYR A 162 -22.38 -10.00 -4.98
C TYR A 162 -22.81 -10.39 -3.58
N TYR A 163 -23.52 -11.51 -3.48
CA TYR A 163 -23.77 -12.21 -2.23
C TYR A 163 -23.04 -13.53 -2.20
N VAL A 164 -22.40 -13.83 -1.08
CA VAL A 164 -21.96 -15.19 -0.73
C VAL A 164 -22.98 -15.78 0.22
N LYS A 165 -23.37 -17.04 0.01
CA LYS A 165 -24.46 -17.72 0.74
C LYS A 165 -24.00 -19.08 1.23
N ASN A 166 -24.72 -19.62 2.22
CA ASN A 166 -24.63 -21.01 2.67
C ASN A 166 -23.17 -21.45 2.93
N GLU A 167 -22.76 -22.60 2.36
CA GLU A 167 -21.41 -23.16 2.49
C GLU A 167 -20.32 -22.22 1.93
N GLY A 168 -20.67 -21.31 0.99
CA GLY A 168 -19.75 -20.28 0.49
C GLY A 168 -19.30 -19.30 1.58
N VAL A 169 -20.19 -18.95 2.51
CA VAL A 169 -19.82 -18.10 3.68
C VAL A 169 -18.82 -18.82 4.55
N LEU A 170 -19.02 -20.11 4.82
CA LEU A 170 -18.11 -20.92 5.63
C LEU A 170 -16.75 -21.09 4.95
N LEU A 171 -16.71 -21.23 3.61
CA LEU A 171 -15.45 -21.22 2.85
C LEU A 171 -14.70 -19.90 3.00
N VAL A 172 -15.39 -18.77 2.81
CA VAL A 172 -14.79 -17.43 2.91
C VAL A 172 -14.24 -17.18 4.32
N MET A 173 -15.04 -17.42 5.35
CA MET A 173 -14.60 -17.25 6.74
C MET A 173 -13.51 -18.25 7.13
N GLY A 174 -13.63 -19.49 6.64
CA GLY A 174 -12.64 -20.55 6.82
C GLY A 174 -11.27 -20.15 6.24
N LEU A 175 -11.24 -19.59 5.03
CA LEU A 175 -10.01 -19.06 4.40
C LEU A 175 -9.35 -17.97 5.26
N MET A 176 -10.13 -17.03 5.76
CA MET A 176 -9.59 -15.94 6.59
C MET A 176 -9.05 -16.47 7.92
N MET A 177 -9.80 -17.37 8.59
CA MET A 177 -9.36 -17.96 9.85
C MET A 177 -8.15 -18.87 9.68
N TYR A 178 -8.10 -19.68 8.63
CA TYR A 178 -6.96 -20.50 8.27
C TYR A 178 -5.69 -19.67 8.08
N ALA A 179 -5.77 -18.60 7.28
CA ALA A 179 -4.64 -17.71 7.04
C ALA A 179 -4.14 -17.05 8.34
N LEU A 180 -5.05 -16.52 9.17
CA LEU A 180 -4.70 -15.92 10.46
C LEU A 180 -4.05 -16.93 11.41
N GLN A 181 -4.60 -18.14 11.54
CA GLN A 181 -4.04 -19.18 12.40
C GLN A 181 -2.64 -19.62 11.93
N LYS A 182 -2.46 -19.82 10.63
CA LYS A 182 -1.17 -20.19 10.03
C LYS A 182 -0.12 -19.12 10.29
N LEU A 183 -0.44 -17.86 10.04
CA LEU A 183 0.47 -16.74 10.27
C LEU A 183 0.78 -16.55 11.76
N ALA A 184 -0.22 -16.68 12.65
CA ALA A 184 -0.01 -16.61 14.09
C ALA A 184 0.97 -17.70 14.57
N ALA A 185 0.85 -18.92 14.05
CA ALA A 185 1.77 -20.03 14.35
C ALA A 185 3.21 -19.76 13.84
N LYS A 186 3.38 -18.85 12.90
CA LYS A 186 4.68 -18.40 12.36
C LYS A 186 5.18 -17.09 13.00
N GLY A 187 4.56 -16.65 14.10
CA GLY A 187 4.99 -15.49 14.89
C GLY A 187 4.47 -14.15 14.40
N TYR A 188 3.50 -14.12 13.47
CA TYR A 188 2.79 -12.89 13.12
C TYR A 188 1.75 -12.56 14.18
N GLN A 189 1.64 -11.30 14.55
CA GLN A 189 0.60 -10.79 15.43
C GLN A 189 -0.69 -10.58 14.65
N PRO A 190 -1.79 -11.34 14.93
CA PRO A 190 -3.07 -11.09 14.29
C PRO A 190 -3.65 -9.75 14.72
N MET A 191 -4.20 -8.99 13.77
CA MET A 191 -4.81 -7.68 14.00
C MET A 191 -6.07 -7.51 13.15
N ILE A 192 -7.05 -6.79 13.70
CA ILE A 192 -8.18 -6.22 12.95
C ILE A 192 -8.00 -4.70 12.96
N PRO A 193 -7.36 -4.12 11.94
CA PRO A 193 -7.10 -2.70 11.89
C PRO A 193 -8.34 -1.91 11.46
N PRO A 194 -8.39 -0.57 11.72
CA PRO A 194 -9.42 0.30 11.18
C PRO A 194 -9.45 0.24 9.65
N THR A 195 -10.65 0.11 9.08
CA THR A 195 -10.89 0.17 7.63
C THR A 195 -11.38 1.55 7.17
N LEU A 196 -11.88 2.36 8.09
CA LEU A 196 -12.18 3.77 7.89
C LEU A 196 -11.04 4.60 8.48
N VAL A 197 -10.28 5.28 7.63
CA VAL A 197 -9.02 5.94 8.00
C VAL A 197 -9.01 7.42 7.58
N LYS A 198 -8.10 8.19 8.18
CA LYS A 198 -7.72 9.54 7.72
C LYS A 198 -6.90 9.47 6.42
N GLY A 199 -6.60 10.60 5.79
CA GLY A 199 -5.78 10.63 4.57
C GLY A 199 -4.31 10.24 4.77
N PHE A 200 -3.70 10.55 5.93
CA PHE A 200 -2.26 10.34 6.12
C PHE A 200 -1.79 8.86 6.03
N PRO A 201 -2.55 7.81 6.45
CA PRO A 201 -2.16 6.43 6.22
C PRO A 201 -2.10 6.07 4.72
N LEU A 202 -3.03 6.61 3.94
CA LEU A 202 -3.10 6.37 2.49
C LEU A 202 -1.98 7.11 1.74
N PHE A 203 -1.68 8.34 2.13
CA PHE A 203 -0.50 9.06 1.66
C PHE A 203 0.79 8.31 2.03
N GLY A 204 0.91 7.88 3.29
CA GLY A 204 2.09 7.18 3.81
C GLY A 204 2.38 5.87 3.08
N SER A 205 1.36 5.09 2.80
CA SER A 205 1.47 3.81 2.07
C SER A 205 1.61 3.97 0.55
N GLY A 206 1.28 5.16 0.00
CA GLY A 206 1.41 5.45 -1.44
C GLY A 206 0.15 5.20 -2.25
N TYR A 207 -1.02 5.13 -1.59
CA TYR A 207 -2.32 5.05 -2.25
C TYR A 207 -2.76 6.38 -2.84
N PHE A 208 -2.32 7.51 -2.28
CA PHE A 208 -2.42 8.81 -2.94
C PHE A 208 -1.22 9.00 -3.85
N LYS A 209 -1.47 9.33 -5.11
CA LYS A 209 -0.42 9.61 -6.11
C LYS A 209 0.26 10.96 -5.88
N GLY A 210 -0.44 11.90 -5.23
CA GLY A 210 0.06 13.21 -4.79
C GLY A 210 0.10 13.37 -3.28
N LEU A 211 0.17 14.61 -2.81
CA LEU A 211 0.06 14.96 -1.38
C LEU A 211 -1.37 14.83 -0.85
N GLU A 212 -2.34 15.11 -1.70
CA GLU A 212 -3.75 15.12 -1.40
C GLU A 212 -4.50 14.09 -2.26
N TYR A 213 -5.68 13.71 -1.82
CA TYR A 213 -6.57 12.82 -2.55
C TYR A 213 -7.05 13.43 -3.86
N ASP A 214 -6.94 12.65 -4.93
CA ASP A 214 -7.52 12.95 -6.24
C ASP A 214 -8.44 11.80 -6.69
N GLY A 215 -9.73 11.99 -6.54
CA GLY A 215 -10.75 11.00 -6.90
C GLY A 215 -10.78 10.61 -8.38
N SER A 216 -10.00 11.26 -9.24
CA SER A 216 -9.87 10.88 -10.66
C SER A 216 -8.79 9.82 -10.91
N VAL A 217 -7.86 9.60 -9.96
CA VAL A 217 -6.71 8.69 -10.12
C VAL A 217 -6.48 7.76 -8.93
N ASP A 218 -6.97 8.10 -7.73
CA ASP A 218 -6.76 7.32 -6.52
C ASP A 218 -7.88 6.29 -6.34
N GLU A 219 -7.53 5.01 -6.23
CA GLU A 219 -8.49 3.89 -6.21
C GLU A 219 -9.11 3.66 -4.83
N VAL A 220 -9.46 4.72 -4.11
CA VAL A 220 -10.06 4.68 -2.78
C VAL A 220 -11.42 5.37 -2.75
N TYR A 221 -12.29 4.95 -1.84
CA TYR A 221 -13.55 5.63 -1.57
C TYR A 221 -13.36 6.70 -0.50
N GLU A 222 -13.69 7.95 -0.82
CA GLU A 222 -13.90 8.99 0.18
C GLU A 222 -15.29 8.85 0.79
N VAL A 223 -15.37 8.94 2.11
CA VAL A 223 -16.63 8.83 2.86
C VAL A 223 -17.09 10.21 3.26
N ALA A 224 -18.29 10.59 2.79
CA ALA A 224 -18.94 11.80 3.24
C ALA A 224 -19.20 11.72 4.76
N SER A 225 -18.69 12.67 5.52
CA SER A 225 -18.84 12.73 6.98
C SER A 225 -19.61 13.99 7.39
N THR A 226 -20.48 13.83 8.39
CA THR A 226 -21.16 14.92 9.10
C THR A 226 -20.61 15.09 10.52
N ASP A 227 -19.43 14.53 10.79
CA ASP A 227 -18.76 14.67 12.08
C ASP A 227 -18.61 16.14 12.44
N LYS A 228 -18.74 16.45 13.72
CA LYS A 228 -18.64 17.81 14.23
C LYS A 228 -17.40 17.97 15.10
N GLU A 229 -16.78 19.13 14.98
CA GLU A 229 -15.74 19.58 15.89
C GLU A 229 -16.33 19.96 17.26
N SER A 230 -15.47 20.16 18.24
CA SER A 230 -15.89 20.55 19.62
C SER A 230 -16.66 21.86 19.67
N ASP A 231 -16.52 22.74 18.69
CA ASP A 231 -17.24 24.01 18.56
C ASP A 231 -18.58 23.89 17.81
N GLY A 232 -18.94 22.66 17.37
CA GLY A 232 -20.17 22.37 16.64
C GLY A 232 -20.08 22.58 15.12
N SER A 233 -18.94 23.04 14.58
CA SER A 233 -18.71 23.13 13.14
C SER A 233 -18.57 21.72 12.52
N VAL A 234 -18.87 21.61 11.22
CA VAL A 234 -18.64 20.35 10.49
C VAL A 234 -17.13 20.11 10.35
N SER A 235 -16.70 18.92 10.72
CA SER A 235 -15.29 18.55 10.59
C SER A 235 -14.86 18.57 9.12
N LYS A 236 -13.67 19.14 8.88
CA LYS A 236 -13.02 19.12 7.57
C LYS A 236 -12.11 17.89 7.38
N GLU A 237 -12.04 17.01 8.38
CA GLU A 237 -11.22 15.81 8.31
C GLU A 237 -11.84 14.83 7.33
N GLN A 238 -11.16 14.61 6.19
CA GLN A 238 -11.57 13.61 5.22
C GLN A 238 -11.32 12.21 5.76
N LYS A 239 -12.26 11.30 5.48
CA LYS A 239 -12.15 9.87 5.81
C LYS A 239 -12.31 9.02 4.57
N PHE A 240 -11.61 7.89 4.56
CA PHE A 240 -11.50 7.01 3.41
C PHE A 240 -11.66 5.55 3.84
N LEU A 241 -12.20 4.73 2.93
CA LEU A 241 -12.20 3.27 3.09
C LEU A 241 -10.94 2.68 2.48
N VAL A 242 -10.23 1.82 3.23
CA VAL A 242 -8.99 1.20 2.77
C VAL A 242 -9.22 0.10 1.74
N GLY A 243 -8.34 -0.02 0.75
CA GLY A 243 -8.32 -1.12 -0.22
C GLY A 243 -7.57 -2.37 0.28
N THR A 244 -6.98 -2.31 1.47
CA THR A 244 -6.17 -3.36 2.13
C THR A 244 -5.88 -2.94 3.58
N ALA A 245 -5.50 -3.88 4.45
CA ALA A 245 -5.04 -3.58 5.81
C ALA A 245 -3.70 -2.83 5.88
N GLU A 246 -2.91 -2.86 4.81
CA GLU A 246 -1.57 -2.28 4.74
C GLU A 246 -1.48 -0.84 5.27
N PRO A 247 -2.28 0.16 4.78
CA PRO A 247 -2.16 1.53 5.24
C PRO A 247 -2.35 1.69 6.75
N SER A 248 -3.31 0.98 7.31
CA SER A 248 -3.63 1.04 8.73
C SER A 248 -2.55 0.40 9.59
N LEU A 249 -1.97 -0.74 9.14
CA LEU A 249 -0.91 -1.43 9.87
C LEU A 249 0.41 -0.65 9.82
N LEU A 250 0.77 -0.09 8.67
CA LEU A 250 1.99 0.72 8.53
C LEU A 250 1.91 2.02 9.34
N ALA A 251 0.72 2.63 9.40
CA ALA A 251 0.50 3.86 10.16
C ALA A 251 0.41 3.63 11.69
N TYR A 252 0.38 2.38 12.15
CA TYR A 252 0.25 2.04 13.57
C TYR A 252 1.34 2.70 14.44
N TYR A 253 2.56 2.79 13.91
CA TYR A 253 3.69 3.46 14.56
C TYR A 253 4.05 4.82 13.96
N SER A 254 3.12 5.47 13.25
CA SER A 254 3.42 6.77 12.62
C SER A 254 3.90 7.81 13.61
N GLY A 255 5.04 8.45 13.29
CA GLY A 255 5.69 9.47 14.13
C GLY A 255 6.53 8.92 15.28
N GLU A 256 6.64 7.60 15.44
CA GLU A 256 7.36 6.98 16.56
C GLU A 256 8.81 6.62 16.23
N VAL A 257 9.60 6.48 17.30
CA VAL A 257 10.98 5.95 17.26
C VAL A 257 10.99 4.66 18.06
N LEU A 258 11.10 3.53 17.35
CA LEU A 258 11.06 2.19 17.94
C LEU A 258 12.40 1.81 18.58
N ASP A 259 12.38 0.88 19.51
CA ASP A 259 13.59 0.17 19.92
C ASP A 259 14.00 -0.81 18.82
N GLY A 260 15.25 -0.73 18.36
CA GLY A 260 15.77 -1.66 17.35
C GLY A 260 15.76 -3.13 17.78
N ALA A 261 15.74 -3.41 19.08
CA ALA A 261 15.70 -4.77 19.62
C ALA A 261 14.37 -5.50 19.36
N VAL A 262 13.27 -4.77 19.13
CA VAL A 262 11.96 -5.40 18.84
C VAL A 262 11.77 -5.74 17.37
N LEU A 263 12.66 -5.28 16.48
CA LEU A 263 12.56 -5.51 15.04
C LEU A 263 13.15 -6.87 14.64
N PRO A 264 12.58 -7.58 13.64
CA PRO A 264 11.44 -7.17 12.84
C PRO A 264 10.09 -7.43 13.54
N LEU A 265 9.15 -6.49 13.39
CA LEU A 265 7.75 -6.68 13.79
C LEU A 265 6.98 -7.31 12.63
N ARG A 266 6.11 -8.29 12.93
CA ARG A 266 5.30 -9.03 11.96
C ARG A 266 3.82 -8.94 12.31
N PHE A 267 2.98 -8.48 11.38
CA PHE A 267 1.54 -8.32 11.56
C PHE A 267 0.77 -9.12 10.50
N ALA A 268 -0.32 -9.74 10.93
CA ALA A 268 -1.32 -10.38 10.07
C ALA A 268 -2.65 -9.63 10.22
N GLY A 269 -2.95 -8.74 9.28
CA GLY A 269 -4.15 -7.90 9.32
C GLY A 269 -5.32 -8.51 8.57
N PHE A 270 -6.39 -8.85 9.28
CA PHE A 270 -7.67 -9.17 8.65
C PHE A 270 -8.48 -7.89 8.46
N SER A 271 -8.94 -7.65 7.25
CA SER A 271 -9.80 -6.50 6.96
C SER A 271 -10.79 -6.75 5.83
N GLN A 272 -11.90 -6.04 5.91
CA GLN A 272 -12.68 -5.69 4.74
C GLN A 272 -11.87 -4.70 3.90
N CYS A 273 -11.93 -4.85 2.58
CA CYS A 273 -11.17 -4.06 1.62
C CYS A 273 -12.14 -3.46 0.60
N TYR A 274 -11.92 -2.19 0.25
CA TYR A 274 -12.78 -1.43 -0.64
C TYR A 274 -11.97 -0.79 -1.76
N ARG A 275 -12.37 -0.99 -3.03
CA ARG A 275 -11.68 -0.40 -4.18
C ARG A 275 -12.69 0.20 -5.15
N SER A 276 -12.48 1.47 -5.52
CA SER A 276 -13.34 2.14 -6.51
C SER A 276 -13.14 1.60 -7.93
N GLU A 277 -12.01 0.92 -8.19
CA GLU A 277 -11.68 0.30 -9.47
C GLU A 277 -11.67 1.30 -10.64
N ILE A 278 -11.28 2.55 -10.36
CA ILE A 278 -11.07 3.58 -11.37
C ILE A 278 -9.97 3.11 -12.32
N GLY A 279 -10.18 3.25 -13.63
CA GLY A 279 -9.21 2.80 -14.64
C GLY A 279 -9.33 1.32 -15.05
N SER A 280 -10.16 0.52 -14.38
CA SER A 280 -10.42 -0.88 -14.75
C SER A 280 -11.72 -1.07 -15.55
N TYR A 281 -12.22 -0.02 -16.18
CA TYR A 281 -13.46 -0.05 -16.96
C TYR A 281 -13.36 -1.07 -18.11
N GLY A 282 -14.35 -1.99 -18.18
CA GLY A 282 -14.38 -3.03 -19.19
C GLY A 282 -13.52 -4.26 -18.91
N LYS A 283 -12.66 -4.27 -17.88
CA LYS A 283 -11.86 -5.43 -17.48
C LYS A 283 -12.63 -6.30 -16.49
N ASP A 284 -12.59 -7.63 -16.68
CA ASP A 284 -13.19 -8.64 -15.78
C ASP A 284 -14.62 -8.25 -15.32
N THR A 285 -15.49 -7.97 -16.29
CA THR A 285 -16.82 -7.43 -16.04
C THR A 285 -17.82 -8.45 -15.51
N LYS A 286 -17.49 -9.74 -15.55
CA LYS A 286 -18.36 -10.84 -15.11
C LYS A 286 -17.78 -11.55 -13.90
N GLY A 287 -18.67 -12.08 -13.04
CA GLY A 287 -18.30 -12.86 -11.86
C GLY A 287 -17.70 -12.02 -10.74
N MET A 288 -16.84 -12.66 -9.91
CA MET A 288 -16.28 -12.07 -8.68
C MET A 288 -14.79 -11.74 -8.79
N TYR A 289 -14.16 -11.84 -9.96
CA TYR A 289 -12.71 -11.65 -10.06
C TYR A 289 -12.28 -10.22 -9.67
N ARG A 290 -13.13 -9.23 -10.00
CA ARG A 290 -12.91 -7.81 -9.71
C ARG A 290 -14.17 -7.20 -9.11
N VAL A 291 -14.13 -6.89 -7.82
CA VAL A 291 -15.26 -6.41 -7.01
C VAL A 291 -14.89 -5.17 -6.22
N HIS A 292 -15.88 -4.41 -5.77
CA HIS A 292 -15.67 -3.17 -4.99
C HIS A 292 -15.42 -3.44 -3.51
N GLU A 293 -15.82 -4.61 -3.01
CA GLU A 293 -15.71 -4.99 -1.61
C GLU A 293 -15.30 -6.46 -1.49
N PHE A 294 -14.31 -6.77 -0.65
CA PHE A 294 -13.82 -8.12 -0.42
C PHE A 294 -13.08 -8.23 0.92
N MET A 295 -12.77 -9.44 1.37
CA MET A 295 -11.99 -9.68 2.59
C MET A 295 -10.58 -10.15 2.25
N LYS A 296 -9.62 -9.80 3.11
CA LYS A 296 -8.23 -10.16 2.93
C LYS A 296 -7.50 -10.31 4.26
N VAL A 297 -6.58 -11.26 4.32
CA VAL A 297 -5.51 -11.28 5.32
C VAL A 297 -4.23 -10.76 4.67
N GLU A 298 -3.69 -9.69 5.24
CA GLU A 298 -2.49 -9.01 4.79
C GLU A 298 -1.33 -9.22 5.76
N GLN A 299 -0.17 -9.63 5.26
CA GLN A 299 1.08 -9.62 6.02
C GLN A 299 1.73 -8.24 5.90
N VAL A 300 2.19 -7.70 7.02
CA VAL A 300 3.01 -6.49 7.06
C VAL A 300 4.20 -6.76 7.96
N VAL A 301 5.40 -6.39 7.47
CA VAL A 301 6.63 -6.49 8.25
C VAL A 301 7.29 -5.12 8.33
N ILE A 302 7.67 -4.73 9.55
CA ILE A 302 8.49 -3.55 9.84
C ILE A 302 9.85 -4.06 10.29
N ALA A 303 10.90 -3.77 9.51
CA ALA A 303 12.23 -4.33 9.66
C ALA A 303 13.30 -3.24 9.90
N PRO A 304 14.46 -3.60 10.47
CA PRO A 304 15.61 -2.70 10.49
C PRO A 304 16.07 -2.40 9.04
N ALA A 305 16.78 -1.29 8.86
CA ALA A 305 17.26 -0.85 7.55
C ALA A 305 18.49 -1.68 7.10
N ASP A 306 18.21 -2.89 6.65
CA ASP A 306 19.15 -3.87 6.11
C ASP A 306 18.51 -4.49 4.85
N ILE A 307 19.15 -4.32 3.69
CA ILE A 307 18.59 -4.75 2.41
C ILE A 307 18.53 -6.28 2.33
N ASP A 308 19.60 -6.98 2.70
CA ASP A 308 19.66 -8.43 2.62
C ASP A 308 18.63 -9.08 3.52
N LEU A 309 18.47 -8.54 4.75
CA LEU A 309 17.43 -9.00 5.66
C LEU A 309 16.02 -8.71 5.11
N SER A 310 15.80 -7.53 4.52
CA SER A 310 14.47 -7.17 3.98
C SER A 310 14.10 -8.05 2.78
N ASP A 311 15.05 -8.40 1.93
CA ASP A 311 14.82 -9.30 0.81
C ASP A 311 14.54 -10.74 1.29
N ALA A 312 15.26 -11.21 2.32
CA ALA A 312 14.99 -12.49 2.96
C ALA A 312 13.58 -12.54 3.62
N LEU A 313 13.17 -11.46 4.29
CA LEU A 313 11.83 -11.34 4.87
C LEU A 313 10.74 -11.32 3.80
N GLN A 314 10.97 -10.68 2.65
CA GLN A 314 10.04 -10.73 1.52
C GLN A 314 9.86 -12.16 1.01
N GLU A 315 10.95 -12.91 0.83
CA GLU A 315 10.88 -14.32 0.41
C GLU A 315 10.17 -15.19 1.48
N GLU A 316 10.40 -14.94 2.79
CA GLU A 316 9.66 -15.61 3.88
C GLU A 316 8.15 -15.38 3.75
N MET A 317 7.73 -14.12 3.56
CA MET A 317 6.32 -13.75 3.40
C MET A 317 5.68 -14.43 2.19
N ILE A 318 6.37 -14.44 1.06
CA ILE A 318 5.93 -15.12 -0.17
C ILE A 318 5.84 -16.62 0.06
N GLY A 319 6.85 -17.23 0.67
CA GLY A 319 6.89 -18.65 0.99
C GLY A 319 5.69 -19.11 1.81
N LEU A 320 5.26 -18.31 2.80
CA LEU A 320 4.05 -18.59 3.56
C LEU A 320 2.77 -18.57 2.72
N SER A 321 2.66 -17.64 1.77
CA SER A 321 1.53 -17.62 0.83
C SER A 321 1.59 -18.79 -0.16
N GLN A 322 2.78 -19.19 -0.61
CA GLN A 322 2.98 -20.39 -1.44
C GLN A 322 2.54 -21.67 -0.68
N GLU A 323 2.98 -21.84 0.57
CA GLU A 323 2.53 -22.95 1.43
C GLU A 323 0.98 -22.98 1.55
N MET A 324 0.33 -21.81 1.65
CA MET A 324 -1.13 -21.75 1.72
C MET A 324 -1.78 -22.21 0.40
N HIS A 325 -1.23 -21.83 -0.76
CA HIS A 325 -1.74 -22.30 -2.06
C HIS A 325 -1.57 -23.81 -2.21
N GLU A 326 -0.45 -24.36 -1.78
CA GLU A 326 -0.17 -25.81 -1.83
C GLU A 326 -1.11 -26.59 -0.89
N GLU A 327 -1.33 -26.14 0.34
CA GLU A 327 -2.27 -26.77 1.28
C GLU A 327 -3.73 -26.67 0.82
N LEU A 328 -4.06 -25.63 0.03
CA LEU A 328 -5.36 -25.48 -0.63
C LEU A 328 -5.47 -26.33 -1.90
N GLY A 329 -4.39 -26.96 -2.35
CA GLY A 329 -4.36 -27.78 -3.58
C GLY A 329 -4.47 -26.97 -4.86
N LEU A 330 -4.04 -25.71 -4.86
CA LEU A 330 -4.13 -24.81 -6.00
C LEU A 330 -2.84 -24.81 -6.82
N PRO A 331 -2.88 -25.13 -8.12
CA PRO A 331 -1.75 -24.84 -9.01
C PRO A 331 -1.56 -23.34 -9.13
N TYR A 332 -0.31 -22.87 -8.99
CA TYR A 332 0.00 -21.45 -9.02
C TYR A 332 1.35 -21.17 -9.67
N ARG A 333 1.58 -19.91 -10.01
CA ARG A 333 2.88 -19.40 -10.41
C ARG A 333 3.26 -18.15 -9.61
N LYS A 334 4.57 -17.90 -9.47
CA LYS A 334 5.16 -16.68 -8.94
C LYS A 334 5.73 -15.88 -10.11
N ILE A 335 5.36 -14.64 -10.24
CA ILE A 335 5.90 -13.71 -11.23
C ILE A 335 6.61 -12.56 -10.55
N GLN A 336 7.75 -12.15 -11.08
CA GLN A 336 8.47 -10.95 -10.66
C GLN A 336 7.97 -9.77 -11.51
N ILE A 337 7.54 -8.72 -10.85
CA ILE A 337 6.95 -7.54 -11.48
C ILE A 337 8.05 -6.66 -12.06
N CYS A 338 7.91 -6.27 -13.32
CA CYS A 338 8.84 -5.38 -14.01
C CYS A 338 8.64 -3.91 -13.63
N THR A 339 9.61 -3.08 -13.96
CA THR A 339 9.62 -1.65 -13.60
C THR A 339 8.39 -0.88 -14.06
N GLY A 340 7.88 -1.14 -15.27
CA GLY A 340 6.75 -0.39 -15.84
C GLY A 340 5.38 -0.78 -15.31
N ASP A 341 5.28 -1.97 -14.65
CA ASP A 341 4.07 -2.44 -13.97
C ASP A 341 4.12 -2.19 -12.45
N MET A 342 5.27 -1.74 -11.95
CA MET A 342 5.53 -1.52 -10.54
C MET A 342 5.04 -0.15 -10.08
N SER A 343 4.31 -0.05 -8.95
CA SER A 343 3.97 1.25 -8.38
C SER A 343 5.22 2.04 -7.94
N ALA A 344 5.09 3.37 -7.89
CA ALA A 344 6.21 4.28 -7.64
C ALA A 344 7.05 3.91 -6.39
N GLY A 345 6.40 3.52 -5.29
CA GLY A 345 7.09 3.25 -4.01
C GLY A 345 7.80 1.90 -3.90
N LYS A 346 7.50 0.93 -4.75
CA LYS A 346 8.03 -0.44 -4.64
C LYS A 346 9.52 -0.49 -5.05
N TYR A 347 10.35 -1.13 -4.22
CA TYR A 347 11.73 -1.48 -4.51
C TYR A 347 11.81 -2.81 -5.25
N ARG A 348 11.07 -3.83 -4.80
CA ARG A 348 11.01 -5.18 -5.36
C ARG A 348 9.59 -5.73 -5.18
N ALA A 349 9.04 -6.38 -6.21
CA ALA A 349 7.68 -6.89 -6.15
C ALA A 349 7.51 -8.23 -6.85
N PHE A 350 6.64 -9.06 -6.29
CA PHE A 350 6.21 -10.34 -6.85
C PHE A 350 4.71 -10.50 -6.70
N ASP A 351 4.08 -11.18 -7.67
CA ASP A 351 2.70 -11.64 -7.54
C ASP A 351 2.64 -13.16 -7.53
N LEU A 352 1.67 -13.70 -6.81
CA LEU A 352 1.24 -15.08 -6.92
C LEU A 352 -0.04 -15.13 -7.73
N GLU A 353 -0.10 -16.04 -8.67
CA GLU A 353 -1.27 -16.23 -9.52
C GLU A 353 -1.70 -17.69 -9.50
N ALA A 354 -2.96 -17.98 -9.11
CA ALA A 354 -3.53 -19.31 -9.14
C ALA A 354 -4.16 -19.63 -10.50
N TRP A 355 -4.07 -20.90 -10.92
CA TRP A 355 -4.74 -21.37 -12.11
C TRP A 355 -6.26 -21.40 -11.91
N MET A 356 -7.01 -20.89 -12.87
CA MET A 356 -8.47 -20.81 -12.88
C MET A 356 -9.01 -21.52 -14.12
N PRO A 357 -9.38 -22.81 -14.03
CA PRO A 357 -9.78 -23.63 -15.19
C PRO A 357 -10.95 -23.09 -15.99
N GLY A 358 -11.99 -22.61 -15.31
CA GLY A 358 -13.18 -22.05 -15.96
C GLY A 358 -12.90 -20.73 -16.69
N MET A 359 -11.86 -20.01 -16.30
CA MET A 359 -11.36 -18.81 -16.97
C MET A 359 -10.21 -19.11 -17.95
N ASN A 360 -9.69 -20.33 -17.95
CA ASN A 360 -8.54 -20.79 -18.73
C ASN A 360 -7.32 -19.86 -18.63
N ARG A 361 -7.03 -19.35 -17.45
CA ARG A 361 -5.88 -18.46 -17.19
C ARG A 361 -5.39 -18.54 -15.75
N TYR A 362 -4.19 -18.08 -15.52
CA TYR A 362 -3.74 -17.69 -14.19
C TYR A 362 -4.40 -16.36 -13.79
N GLY A 363 -4.74 -16.23 -12.52
CA GLY A 363 -5.28 -15.00 -11.94
C GLY A 363 -4.56 -14.62 -10.65
N GLU A 364 -4.24 -13.35 -10.49
CA GLU A 364 -3.55 -12.83 -9.32
C GLU A 364 -4.30 -13.12 -8.03
N THR A 365 -3.66 -13.85 -7.12
CA THR A 365 -4.16 -14.22 -5.79
C THR A 365 -3.27 -13.70 -4.65
N GLY A 366 -2.18 -13.03 -4.97
CA GLY A 366 -1.30 -12.43 -3.98
C GLY A 366 -0.35 -11.44 -4.61
N SER A 367 0.06 -10.42 -3.86
CA SER A 367 1.08 -9.45 -4.26
C SER A 367 1.96 -9.14 -3.06
N ALA A 368 3.27 -9.29 -3.23
CA ALA A 368 4.30 -9.06 -2.23
C ALA A 368 5.20 -7.90 -2.64
N SER A 369 5.38 -6.94 -1.76
CA SER A 369 6.14 -5.72 -2.06
C SER A 369 7.12 -5.36 -0.94
N ASN A 370 8.35 -5.03 -1.33
CA ASN A 370 9.35 -4.41 -0.48
C ASN A 370 9.45 -2.92 -0.85
N PHE A 371 9.33 -2.03 0.12
CA PHE A 371 9.37 -0.58 -0.08
C PHE A 371 10.63 0.07 0.52
N LEU A 372 11.51 -0.72 1.15
CA LEU A 372 12.60 -0.18 1.96
C LEU A 372 12.08 0.90 2.92
N ASP A 373 12.73 2.07 2.98
CA ASP A 373 12.33 3.18 3.86
C ASP A 373 11.35 4.19 3.21
N TRP A 374 10.89 3.95 1.97
CA TRP A 374 10.06 4.90 1.23
C TRP A 374 8.74 5.25 1.94
N GLN A 375 8.04 4.25 2.49
CA GLN A 375 6.82 4.43 3.27
C GLN A 375 7.13 4.95 4.67
N ALA A 376 8.19 4.44 5.31
CA ALA A 376 8.62 4.86 6.63
C ALA A 376 8.97 6.35 6.71
N ARG A 377 9.57 6.91 5.66
CA ARG A 377 9.83 8.36 5.55
C ARG A 377 8.55 9.18 5.47
N ARG A 378 7.53 8.71 4.80
CA ARG A 378 6.22 9.37 4.71
C ARG A 378 5.45 9.33 6.03
N LEU A 379 5.54 8.20 6.74
CA LEU A 379 4.89 7.98 8.04
C LEU A 379 5.76 8.43 9.22
N ASN A 380 7.02 8.84 8.97
CA ASN A 380 8.01 9.23 9.98
C ASN A 380 8.22 8.14 11.05
N VAL A 381 8.34 6.87 10.63
CA VAL A 381 8.63 5.74 11.53
C VAL A 381 10.13 5.45 11.52
N LYS A 382 10.76 5.57 12.69
CA LYS A 382 12.20 5.38 12.88
C LYS A 382 12.48 4.34 13.94
N TYR A 383 13.73 3.93 14.07
CA TYR A 383 14.20 3.12 15.17
C TYR A 383 15.60 3.58 15.63
N ASN A 384 15.92 3.28 16.89
CA ASN A 384 17.26 3.43 17.40
C ASN A 384 18.08 2.19 17.00
N ASP A 385 19.07 2.38 16.14
CA ASP A 385 19.94 1.30 15.71
C ASP A 385 20.99 1.01 16.82
N ALA A 386 20.86 -0.14 17.48
CA ALA A 386 21.77 -0.52 18.55
C ALA A 386 23.22 -0.73 18.09
N LYS A 387 23.46 -0.98 16.79
CA LYS A 387 24.80 -1.17 16.25
C LYS A 387 25.52 0.15 15.98
N THR A 388 24.80 1.17 15.53
CA THR A 388 25.38 2.46 15.13
C THR A 388 25.10 3.57 16.15
N GLY A 389 24.11 3.42 17.03
CA GLY A 389 23.62 4.46 17.95
C GLY A 389 22.79 5.54 17.25
N GLU A 390 22.51 5.40 15.96
CA GLU A 390 21.81 6.39 15.15
C GLU A 390 20.32 6.09 15.06
N LYS A 391 19.53 7.15 14.81
CA LYS A 391 18.12 7.01 14.44
C LYS A 391 18.02 6.80 12.94
N ARG A 392 17.49 5.64 12.52
CA ARG A 392 17.29 5.29 11.11
C ARG A 392 15.81 5.07 10.82
N PHE A 393 15.39 5.27 9.58
CA PHE A 393 14.06 4.87 9.14
C PHE A 393 14.00 3.34 9.04
N VAL A 394 12.88 2.76 9.44
CA VAL A 394 12.62 1.32 9.27
C VAL A 394 12.40 0.98 7.79
N TYR A 395 12.54 -0.29 7.43
CA TYR A 395 12.07 -0.83 6.15
C TYR A 395 10.68 -1.43 6.32
N MET A 396 9.84 -1.28 5.30
CA MET A 396 8.45 -1.71 5.32
C MET A 396 8.16 -2.65 4.15
N LEU A 397 7.50 -3.77 4.47
CA LEU A 397 7.13 -4.81 3.51
C LEU A 397 5.67 -5.18 3.71
N ASN A 398 4.99 -5.56 2.62
CA ASN A 398 3.67 -6.15 2.69
C ASN A 398 3.54 -7.33 1.73
N ASN A 399 2.58 -8.20 2.01
CA ASN A 399 2.20 -9.30 1.16
C ASN A 399 0.75 -9.70 1.43
N THR A 400 -0.02 -9.88 0.39
CA THR A 400 -1.33 -10.53 0.50
C THR A 400 -1.15 -12.00 0.84
N ALA A 401 -1.58 -12.42 2.03
CA ALA A 401 -1.55 -13.82 2.42
C ALA A 401 -2.61 -14.61 1.66
N LEU A 402 -3.88 -14.29 1.86
CA LEU A 402 -5.02 -14.82 1.10
C LEU A 402 -6.10 -13.74 0.91
N PRO A 403 -6.51 -13.44 -0.33
CA PRO A 403 -7.64 -12.57 -0.63
C PRO A 403 -8.89 -13.37 -1.01
N THR A 404 -10.05 -12.90 -0.65
CA THR A 404 -11.30 -13.30 -1.30
C THR A 404 -11.66 -12.21 -2.33
N PRO A 405 -12.42 -12.48 -3.35
CA PRO A 405 -12.96 -13.74 -3.82
C PRO A 405 -12.04 -14.55 -4.76
N ARG A 406 -10.86 -14.04 -5.15
CA ARG A 406 -10.02 -14.72 -6.17
C ARG A 406 -9.58 -16.12 -5.75
N ILE A 407 -9.24 -16.33 -4.46
CA ILE A 407 -8.97 -17.68 -3.94
C ILE A 407 -10.23 -18.53 -4.00
N LEU A 408 -11.41 -17.98 -3.70
CA LEU A 408 -12.67 -18.71 -3.81
C LEU A 408 -12.95 -19.14 -5.26
N ILE A 409 -12.69 -18.30 -6.25
CA ILE A 409 -12.76 -18.67 -7.67
C ILE A 409 -11.87 -19.87 -7.95
N ALA A 410 -10.59 -19.78 -7.58
CA ALA A 410 -9.63 -20.85 -7.82
C ALA A 410 -10.05 -22.16 -7.14
N LEU A 411 -10.56 -22.11 -5.89
CA LEU A 411 -11.05 -23.28 -5.17
C LEU A 411 -12.25 -23.94 -5.85
N LEU A 412 -13.25 -23.16 -6.25
CA LEU A 412 -14.43 -23.68 -6.92
C LEU A 412 -14.08 -24.34 -8.26
N GLU A 413 -13.28 -23.64 -9.07
CA GLU A 413 -12.96 -24.08 -10.41
C GLU A 413 -11.97 -25.26 -10.45
N ASN A 414 -11.02 -25.37 -9.49
CA ASN A 414 -10.12 -26.53 -9.41
C ASN A 414 -10.73 -27.73 -8.68
N GLY A 415 -11.67 -27.50 -7.74
CA GLY A 415 -12.28 -28.54 -6.92
C GLY A 415 -13.48 -29.22 -7.53
N GLN A 416 -13.95 -28.78 -8.72
CA GLN A 416 -15.19 -29.31 -9.34
C GLN A 416 -15.06 -30.73 -9.87
N ASP A 417 -16.15 -31.45 -9.85
CA ASP A 417 -16.34 -32.77 -10.51
C ASP A 417 -17.35 -32.67 -11.67
N ALA A 418 -17.51 -33.78 -12.41
CA ALA A 418 -18.42 -33.86 -13.56
C ALA A 418 -19.89 -33.61 -13.21
N GLU A 419 -20.30 -33.87 -11.97
CA GLU A 419 -21.64 -33.65 -11.46
C GLU A 419 -21.87 -32.19 -11.02
N GLY A 420 -20.83 -31.34 -11.00
CA GLY A 420 -20.88 -29.96 -10.57
C GLY A 420 -20.85 -29.79 -9.05
N ASN A 421 -20.33 -30.78 -8.30
CA ASN A 421 -20.00 -30.64 -6.91
C ASN A 421 -18.59 -30.05 -6.78
N VAL A 422 -18.23 -29.50 -5.58
CA VAL A 422 -16.91 -28.96 -5.32
C VAL A 422 -16.29 -29.57 -4.07
N ARG A 423 -15.10 -30.12 -4.19
CA ARG A 423 -14.32 -30.66 -3.07
C ARG A 423 -13.78 -29.51 -2.22
N VAL A 424 -13.91 -29.66 -0.91
CA VAL A 424 -13.37 -28.72 0.07
C VAL A 424 -11.94 -29.14 0.43
N PRO A 425 -10.93 -28.28 0.28
CA PRO A 425 -9.57 -28.58 0.72
C PRO A 425 -9.52 -29.05 2.17
N LYS A 426 -8.67 -30.03 2.46
CA LYS A 426 -8.61 -30.65 3.78
C LYS A 426 -8.44 -29.65 4.92
N VAL A 427 -7.64 -28.61 4.70
CA VAL A 427 -7.37 -27.56 5.70
C VAL A 427 -8.59 -26.67 5.99
N LEU A 428 -9.59 -26.64 5.10
CA LEU A 428 -10.83 -25.87 5.26
C LEU A 428 -12.01 -26.72 5.78
N GLN A 429 -11.95 -28.05 5.71
CA GLN A 429 -13.03 -28.94 6.17
C GLN A 429 -13.48 -28.69 7.62
N PRO A 430 -12.56 -28.40 8.58
CA PRO A 430 -12.98 -28.09 9.95
C PRO A 430 -13.86 -26.84 10.06
N PHE A 431 -13.74 -25.89 9.13
CA PHE A 431 -14.52 -24.65 9.11
C PHE A 431 -15.83 -24.80 8.35
N VAL A 432 -15.82 -25.60 7.29
CA VAL A 432 -16.99 -25.78 6.39
C VAL A 432 -17.92 -26.90 6.89
N GLY A 433 -17.36 -27.88 7.61
CA GLY A 433 -18.12 -29.02 8.17
C GLY A 433 -18.43 -30.12 7.17
N THR A 434 -17.86 -30.06 5.95
CA THR A 434 -18.00 -31.08 4.92
C THR A 434 -16.75 -31.18 4.06
N ASP A 435 -16.53 -32.31 3.43
CA ASP A 435 -15.48 -32.57 2.45
C ASP A 435 -15.88 -32.23 1.00
N ILE A 436 -17.19 -32.08 0.75
CA ILE A 436 -17.73 -31.79 -0.57
C ILE A 436 -19.00 -30.93 -0.47
N ILE A 437 -19.05 -29.84 -1.24
CA ILE A 437 -20.24 -29.02 -1.42
C ILE A 437 -20.98 -29.57 -2.64
N ARG A 438 -22.24 -30.01 -2.42
CA ARG A 438 -23.01 -30.69 -3.45
C ARG A 438 -23.90 -29.71 -4.22
N LYS A 439 -24.05 -29.97 -5.53
CA LYS A 439 -24.99 -29.27 -6.37
C LYS A 439 -26.39 -29.41 -5.77
N LYS A 440 -27.10 -28.29 -5.64
CA LYS A 440 -28.49 -28.30 -5.15
C LYS A 440 -29.38 -28.80 -6.28
N VAL A 441 -30.21 -29.79 -5.97
CA VAL A 441 -31.24 -30.26 -6.90
C VAL A 441 -32.31 -29.18 -6.97
N ALA A 442 -32.61 -28.70 -8.19
CA ALA A 442 -33.63 -27.67 -8.44
C ALA A 442 -35.04 -28.18 -8.12
#